data_d0c1e1525e0de48df3ca2f414e52a196
#
_entry.id   d0c1e1525e0de48df3ca2f414e52a196
#
_cell.length_a   1.000
_cell.length_b   1.000
_cell.length_c   1.000
_cell.angle_alpha   90.00
_cell.angle_beta   90.00
_cell.angle_gamma   90.00
#
_symmetry.space_group_name_H-M   'P 1'
#
loop_
_entity.id
_entity.type
_entity.pdbx_description
1 polymer ?
#
loop_
_entity_poly.entity_id
_entity_poly.type
_entity_poly.pdbx_seq_one_letter_code
_entity_poly.pdbx_strand_id
1 'polypeptide(L)'
;ERTINLMLDGQLIALQIADSPVSPISIILPLDETGLDNLKIKYKSPVSIDGTNLLVGKNIISLDHAYGVYDDTLYEHTFSSSLRDVVWELITDSDRDGFSTLVKSQNTPDDIALSYAKKKLIDAESICSTMTSGNSADEPTKSHQLNKLCDSLSGLIGVGTGLTPGGDDFITGVLSTFKALPQCFNH
;
A
#
# COMPACT_ATOMS: atom_id res chain seq x y z
N GLU A 1 -0.62 -22.64 1.90
CA GLU A 1 -0.50 -21.21 2.30
C GLU A 1 0.69 -20.56 1.58
N ARG A 2 0.62 -19.25 1.31
CA ARG A 2 1.72 -18.50 0.68
C ARG A 2 2.48 -17.62 1.67
N THR A 3 1.87 -17.33 2.81
CA THR A 3 2.43 -16.41 3.82
C THR A 3 2.07 -16.88 5.22
N ILE A 4 3.03 -16.82 6.14
CA ILE A 4 2.82 -17.01 7.57
C ILE A 4 3.22 -15.73 8.28
N ASN A 5 2.28 -15.11 8.96
CA ASN A 5 2.52 -13.91 9.74
C ASN A 5 3.04 -14.25 11.13
N LEU A 6 4.17 -13.68 11.49
CA LEU A 6 4.83 -13.83 12.78
C LEU A 6 4.84 -12.51 13.54
N MET A 7 4.85 -12.59 14.86
CA MET A 7 5.05 -11.43 15.72
C MET A 7 6.34 -11.59 16.50
N LEU A 8 7.29 -10.68 16.33
CA LEU A 8 8.57 -10.65 17.02
C LEU A 8 8.71 -9.28 17.71
N ASP A 9 8.77 -9.25 19.03
CA ASP A 9 8.93 -8.03 19.83
C ASP A 9 7.95 -6.89 19.44
N GLY A 10 6.72 -7.26 19.11
CA GLY A 10 5.67 -6.32 18.69
C GLY A 10 5.74 -5.91 17.22
N GLN A 11 6.69 -6.44 16.46
CA GLN A 11 6.81 -6.20 15.01
C GLN A 11 6.27 -7.37 14.21
N LEU A 12 5.53 -7.05 13.15
CA LEU A 12 5.03 -8.04 12.20
C LEU A 12 6.12 -8.44 11.23
N ILE A 13 6.32 -9.74 11.04
CA ILE A 13 7.21 -10.34 10.04
C ILE A 13 6.37 -11.31 9.21
N ALA A 14 6.52 -11.27 7.89
CA ALA A 14 5.87 -12.18 6.96
C ALA A 14 6.88 -13.18 6.40
N LEU A 15 6.78 -14.47 6.79
CA LEU A 15 7.46 -15.55 6.07
C LEU A 15 6.69 -15.87 4.81
N GLN A 16 7.34 -15.83 3.66
CA GLN A 16 6.70 -15.98 2.36
C GLN A 16 7.45 -16.96 1.47
N ILE A 17 6.74 -17.57 0.52
CA ILE A 17 7.33 -18.45 -0.50
C ILE A 17 8.11 -17.63 -1.55
N ALA A 18 8.94 -18.33 -2.35
CA ALA A 18 9.87 -17.72 -3.30
C ALA A 18 9.24 -16.73 -4.28
N ASP A 19 8.01 -17.00 -4.74
CA ASP A 19 7.33 -16.18 -5.75
C ASP A 19 6.40 -15.10 -5.16
N SER A 20 6.55 -14.80 -3.87
CA SER A 20 5.74 -13.78 -3.21
C SER A 20 6.27 -12.37 -3.50
N PRO A 21 5.38 -11.37 -3.58
CA PRO A 21 5.82 -9.98 -3.64
C PRO A 21 6.64 -9.60 -2.41
N VAL A 22 7.76 -8.92 -2.63
CA VAL A 22 8.64 -8.45 -1.56
C VAL A 22 8.03 -7.23 -0.88
N SER A 23 8.07 -7.21 0.44
CA SER A 23 7.66 -6.06 1.27
C SER A 23 8.70 -5.80 2.37
N PRO A 24 8.67 -4.63 3.04
CA PRO A 24 9.63 -4.30 4.10
C PRO A 24 9.67 -5.28 5.27
N ILE A 25 8.59 -6.04 5.46
CA ILE A 25 8.45 -7.01 6.55
C ILE A 25 8.60 -8.46 6.08
N SER A 26 8.95 -8.67 4.81
CA SER A 26 9.03 -10.02 4.21
C SER A 26 10.37 -10.69 4.51
N ILE A 27 10.29 -11.97 4.86
CA ILE A 27 11.39 -12.92 4.75
C ILE A 27 10.96 -13.95 3.70
N ILE A 28 11.58 -13.89 2.54
CA ILE A 28 11.32 -14.81 1.44
C ILE A 28 12.13 -16.08 1.65
N LEU A 29 11.45 -17.20 1.76
CA LEU A 29 12.07 -18.52 1.86
C LEU A 29 12.13 -19.17 0.48
N PRO A 30 13.21 -19.93 0.16
CA PRO A 30 13.30 -20.67 -1.09
C PRO A 30 12.42 -21.93 -1.06
N LEU A 31 11.15 -21.77 -0.75
CA LEU A 31 10.15 -22.82 -0.59
C LEU A 31 8.96 -22.52 -1.50
N ASP A 32 8.23 -23.57 -1.87
CA ASP A 32 6.88 -23.52 -2.42
C ASP A 32 5.82 -23.56 -1.30
N GLU A 33 4.55 -23.54 -1.67
CA GLU A 33 3.43 -23.61 -0.71
C GLU A 33 3.48 -24.89 0.13
N THR A 34 3.85 -26.01 -0.46
CA THR A 34 3.99 -27.29 0.23
C THR A 34 5.13 -27.26 1.24
N GLY A 35 6.26 -26.68 0.86
CA GLY A 35 7.41 -26.49 1.75
C GLY A 35 7.08 -25.61 2.93
N LEU A 36 6.35 -24.51 2.71
CA LEU A 36 5.91 -23.62 3.78
C LEU A 36 4.94 -24.32 4.75
N ASP A 37 3.97 -25.07 4.22
CA ASP A 37 3.00 -25.86 5.03
C ASP A 37 3.71 -26.95 5.86
N ASN A 38 4.78 -27.54 5.34
CA ASN A 38 5.57 -28.56 6.04
C ASN A 38 6.33 -28.02 7.26
N LEU A 39 6.51 -26.71 7.39
CA LEU A 39 7.05 -26.12 8.62
C LEU A 39 6.11 -26.32 9.82
N LYS A 40 4.82 -26.61 9.58
CA LYS A 40 3.80 -26.90 10.61
C LYS A 40 3.78 -25.84 11.72
N ILE A 41 3.99 -24.59 11.38
CA ILE A 41 3.93 -23.47 12.30
C ILE A 41 2.46 -23.31 12.74
N LYS A 42 2.24 -23.30 14.04
CA LYS A 42 0.89 -23.19 14.62
C LYS A 42 0.63 -21.77 15.10
N TYR A 43 -0.64 -21.42 15.19
CA TYR A 43 -1.06 -20.18 15.86
C TYR A 43 -0.45 -20.07 17.25
N LYS A 44 0.13 -18.91 17.56
CA LYS A 44 0.88 -18.63 18.80
C LYS A 44 2.17 -19.45 18.99
N SER A 45 2.74 -20.03 17.93
CA SER A 45 4.09 -20.56 18.04
C SER A 45 5.05 -19.46 18.54
N PRO A 46 5.93 -19.75 19.50
CA PRO A 46 6.91 -18.76 19.96
C PRO A 46 7.84 -18.37 18.81
N VAL A 47 8.19 -17.07 18.77
CA VAL A 47 9.12 -16.50 17.79
C VAL A 47 10.21 -15.78 18.53
N SER A 48 11.47 -16.02 18.16
CA SER A 48 12.64 -15.34 18.73
C SER A 48 13.80 -15.35 17.74
N ILE A 49 14.80 -14.51 18.01
CA ILE A 49 16.07 -14.52 17.28
C ILE A 49 17.17 -15.02 18.24
N ASP A 50 18.02 -15.91 17.74
CA ASP A 50 19.21 -16.39 18.43
C ASP A 50 20.41 -16.29 17.46
N GLY A 51 21.23 -15.29 17.65
CA GLY A 51 22.29 -14.94 16.72
C GLY A 51 21.72 -14.60 15.34
N THR A 52 22.10 -15.37 14.33
CA THR A 52 21.61 -15.25 12.94
C THR A 52 20.46 -16.21 12.63
N ASN A 53 19.85 -16.81 13.64
CA ASN A 53 18.73 -17.73 13.45
C ASN A 53 17.42 -17.13 13.90
N LEU A 54 16.40 -17.22 13.02
CA LEU A 54 15.01 -16.99 13.39
C LEU A 54 14.39 -18.31 13.84
N LEU A 55 13.99 -18.35 15.09
CA LEU A 55 13.36 -19.52 15.72
C LEU A 55 11.84 -19.34 15.68
N VAL A 56 11.12 -20.32 15.09
CA VAL A 56 9.67 -20.29 15.01
C VAL A 56 9.10 -21.62 15.43
N GLY A 57 8.61 -21.71 16.64
CA GLY A 57 8.20 -22.97 17.24
C GLY A 57 9.35 -23.95 17.34
N LYS A 58 9.33 -25.00 16.50
CA LYS A 58 10.40 -26.00 16.42
C LYS A 58 11.36 -25.77 15.23
N ASN A 59 11.04 -24.81 14.38
CA ASN A 59 11.80 -24.56 13.18
C ASN A 59 12.92 -23.56 13.45
N ILE A 60 14.08 -23.80 12.81
CA ILE A 60 15.22 -22.91 12.82
C ILE A 60 15.42 -22.46 11.38
N ILE A 61 15.34 -21.16 11.15
CA ILE A 61 15.55 -20.54 9.84
C ILE A 61 16.85 -19.72 9.94
N SER A 62 17.92 -20.19 9.29
CA SER A 62 19.18 -19.47 9.26
C SER A 62 19.09 -18.24 8.37
N LEU A 63 19.55 -17.12 8.88
CA LEU A 63 19.67 -15.84 8.15
C LEU A 63 21.12 -15.55 7.75
N ASP A 64 22.05 -16.50 7.93
CA ASP A 64 23.48 -16.30 7.64
C ASP A 64 23.77 -15.87 6.19
N HIS A 65 22.92 -16.32 5.26
CA HIS A 65 23.03 -15.99 3.84
C HIS A 65 21.89 -15.10 3.36
N ALA A 66 21.13 -14.51 4.29
CA ALA A 66 20.06 -13.57 3.93
C ALA A 66 20.67 -12.28 3.37
N TYR A 67 20.03 -11.74 2.33
CA TYR A 67 20.38 -10.44 1.77
C TYR A 67 19.13 -9.60 1.60
N GLY A 68 19.29 -8.28 1.73
CA GLY A 68 18.19 -7.36 1.52
C GLY A 68 17.87 -7.24 0.03
N VAL A 69 16.60 -7.46 -0.33
CA VAL A 69 16.09 -7.29 -1.71
C VAL A 69 15.09 -6.13 -1.80
N TYR A 70 14.68 -5.57 -0.67
CA TYR A 70 13.74 -4.48 -0.62
C TYR A 70 14.50 -3.15 -0.47
N ASP A 71 14.28 -2.26 -1.40
CA ASP A 71 14.76 -0.87 -1.35
C ASP A 71 13.54 0.03 -1.24
N ASP A 72 13.37 0.69 -0.10
CA ASP A 72 12.29 1.64 0.19
C ASP A 72 12.69 3.09 -0.11
N THR A 73 13.86 3.29 -0.72
CA THR A 73 14.34 4.61 -1.11
C THR A 73 13.44 5.20 -2.19
N LEU A 74 12.77 6.29 -1.86
CA LEU A 74 12.03 7.07 -2.84
C LEU A 74 12.95 8.13 -3.44
N TYR A 75 13.26 7.96 -4.72
CA TYR A 75 14.04 8.94 -5.49
C TYR A 75 13.10 10.00 -6.07
N GLU A 76 13.60 11.24 -6.15
CA GLU A 76 12.91 12.28 -6.90
C GLU A 76 12.95 11.95 -8.40
N HIS A 77 11.79 12.01 -9.03
CA HIS A 77 11.62 11.71 -10.45
C HIS A 77 11.03 12.90 -11.19
N THR A 78 11.31 12.98 -12.48
CA THR A 78 10.63 13.94 -13.35
C THR A 78 9.32 13.33 -13.83
N PHE A 79 8.23 14.04 -13.63
CA PHE A 79 6.93 13.60 -14.13
C PHE A 79 6.91 13.64 -15.67
N SER A 80 6.39 12.59 -16.27
CA SER A 80 6.14 12.48 -17.71
C SER A 80 4.66 12.18 -17.96
N SER A 81 4.05 12.91 -18.90
CA SER A 81 2.66 12.61 -19.30
C SER A 81 2.49 11.21 -19.85
N SER A 82 3.51 10.67 -20.51
CA SER A 82 3.49 9.28 -21.01
C SER A 82 3.46 8.26 -19.87
N LEU A 83 4.08 8.55 -18.72
CA LEU A 83 3.97 7.68 -17.54
C LEU A 83 2.52 7.60 -17.03
N ARG A 84 1.81 8.75 -17.01
CA ARG A 84 0.39 8.77 -16.64
C ARG A 84 -0.44 7.86 -17.54
N ASP A 85 -0.20 7.92 -18.85
CA ASP A 85 -0.96 7.15 -19.82
C ASP A 85 -0.69 5.64 -19.67
N VAL A 86 0.56 5.22 -19.44
CA VAL A 86 0.93 3.84 -19.13
C VAL A 86 0.28 3.36 -17.82
N VAL A 87 0.33 4.15 -16.76
CA VAL A 87 -0.32 3.79 -15.48
C VAL A 87 -1.83 3.66 -15.66
N TRP A 88 -2.45 4.55 -16.43
CA TRP A 88 -3.88 4.48 -16.73
C TRP A 88 -4.24 3.20 -17.47
N GLU A 89 -3.47 2.83 -18.50
CA GLU A 89 -3.64 1.59 -19.25
C GLU A 89 -3.53 0.37 -18.33
N LEU A 90 -2.49 0.30 -17.49
CA LEU A 90 -2.31 -0.77 -16.51
C LEU A 90 -3.48 -0.91 -15.52
N ILE A 91 -4.04 0.21 -15.05
CA ILE A 91 -5.20 0.21 -14.17
C ILE A 91 -6.43 -0.29 -14.92
N THR A 92 -6.66 0.16 -16.16
CA THR A 92 -7.85 -0.19 -16.94
C THR A 92 -7.85 -1.63 -17.42
N ASP A 93 -6.68 -2.19 -17.73
CA ASP A 93 -6.52 -3.58 -18.19
C ASP A 93 -6.47 -4.59 -17.03
N SER A 94 -6.30 -4.13 -15.80
CA SER A 94 -6.27 -5.02 -14.63
C SER A 94 -7.63 -5.67 -14.38
N ASP A 95 -7.70 -6.99 -14.28
CA ASP A 95 -8.89 -7.75 -13.87
C ASP A 95 -9.11 -7.77 -12.35
N ARG A 96 -8.31 -7.00 -11.59
CA ARG A 96 -8.37 -6.98 -10.13
C ARG A 96 -9.56 -6.18 -9.63
N ASP A 97 -10.17 -6.69 -8.57
CA ASP A 97 -11.23 -6.02 -7.82
C ASP A 97 -10.67 -4.95 -6.85
N GLY A 98 -11.57 -4.31 -6.11
CA GLY A 98 -11.21 -3.33 -5.11
C GLY A 98 -11.17 -1.90 -5.64
N PHE A 99 -10.22 -1.08 -5.19
CA PHE A 99 -10.14 0.34 -5.54
C PHE A 99 -9.94 0.61 -7.04
N SER A 100 -9.35 -0.33 -7.80
CA SER A 100 -9.24 -0.20 -9.25
C SER A 100 -10.61 -0.11 -9.95
N THR A 101 -11.65 -0.72 -9.40
CA THR A 101 -13.02 -0.65 -9.94
C THR A 101 -13.60 0.75 -9.84
N LEU A 102 -13.17 1.56 -8.86
CA LEU A 102 -13.64 2.94 -8.67
C LEU A 102 -13.17 3.86 -9.79
N VAL A 103 -12.04 3.53 -10.41
CA VAL A 103 -11.46 4.28 -11.53
C VAL A 103 -12.07 3.83 -12.86
N LYS A 104 -12.34 2.52 -13.01
CA LYS A 104 -12.85 1.92 -14.25
C LYS A 104 -14.33 2.19 -14.49
N SER A 105 -15.13 2.23 -13.43
CA SER A 105 -16.60 2.33 -13.53
C SER A 105 -17.12 3.66 -13.05
N GLN A 106 -17.98 4.28 -13.86
CA GLN A 106 -18.75 5.45 -13.44
C GLN A 106 -19.93 5.09 -12.52
N ASN A 107 -20.32 3.81 -12.49
CA ASN A 107 -21.42 3.35 -11.65
C ASN A 107 -21.02 3.34 -10.17
N THR A 108 -22.00 3.55 -9.30
CA THR A 108 -21.82 3.38 -7.87
C THR A 108 -21.68 1.89 -7.57
N PRO A 109 -20.62 1.44 -6.88
CA PRO A 109 -20.49 0.04 -6.49
C PRO A 109 -21.63 -0.39 -5.55
N ASP A 110 -22.03 -1.65 -5.62
CA ASP A 110 -22.98 -2.25 -4.67
C ASP A 110 -22.38 -2.46 -3.27
N ASP A 111 -21.05 -2.56 -3.19
CA ASP A 111 -20.32 -2.65 -1.94
C ASP A 111 -20.29 -1.32 -1.19
N ILE A 112 -20.70 -1.36 0.09
CA ILE A 112 -20.84 -0.16 0.93
C ILE A 112 -19.48 0.54 1.14
N ALA A 113 -18.41 -0.22 1.35
CA ALA A 113 -17.07 0.34 1.58
C ALA A 113 -16.56 1.02 0.31
N LEU A 114 -16.72 0.38 -0.85
CA LEU A 114 -16.34 0.96 -2.14
C LEU A 114 -17.21 2.17 -2.51
N SER A 115 -18.53 2.15 -2.21
CA SER A 115 -19.40 3.30 -2.39
C SER A 115 -18.97 4.49 -1.54
N TYR A 116 -18.61 4.24 -0.28
CA TYR A 116 -18.06 5.27 0.61
C TYR A 116 -16.72 5.82 0.08
N ALA A 117 -15.81 4.94 -0.33
CA ALA A 117 -14.53 5.33 -0.91
C ALA A 117 -14.71 6.18 -2.17
N LYS A 118 -15.61 5.78 -3.07
CA LYS A 118 -15.94 6.56 -4.29
C LYS A 118 -16.40 7.97 -3.97
N LYS A 119 -17.28 8.13 -2.99
CA LYS A 119 -17.73 9.46 -2.55
C LYS A 119 -16.56 10.30 -2.06
N LYS A 120 -15.68 9.74 -1.22
CA LYS A 120 -14.50 10.46 -0.70
C LYS A 120 -13.53 10.87 -1.81
N LEU A 121 -13.34 10.03 -2.82
CA LEU A 121 -12.50 10.35 -3.98
C LEU A 121 -13.11 11.48 -4.83
N ILE A 122 -14.42 11.46 -5.07
CA ILE A 122 -15.12 12.53 -5.78
C ILE A 122 -15.01 13.85 -5.01
N ASP A 123 -15.18 13.83 -3.70
CA ASP A 123 -15.04 15.02 -2.85
C ASP A 123 -13.61 15.58 -2.95
N ALA A 124 -12.58 14.71 -2.87
CA ALA A 124 -11.17 15.08 -3.01
C ALA A 124 -10.86 15.67 -4.40
N GLU A 125 -11.35 15.05 -5.48
CA GLU A 125 -11.18 15.53 -6.86
C GLU A 125 -11.82 16.93 -7.05
N SER A 126 -13.02 17.14 -6.51
CA SER A 126 -13.69 18.43 -6.56
C SER A 126 -12.89 19.53 -5.86
N ILE A 127 -12.29 19.21 -4.70
CA ILE A 127 -11.43 20.15 -3.96
C ILE A 127 -10.16 20.44 -4.75
N CYS A 128 -9.48 19.44 -5.27
CA CYS A 128 -8.28 19.62 -6.12
C CYS A 128 -8.59 20.49 -7.35
N SER A 129 -9.72 20.26 -8.02
CA SER A 129 -10.12 21.03 -9.19
C SER A 129 -10.37 22.51 -8.86
N THR A 130 -10.93 22.80 -7.68
CA THR A 130 -11.11 24.18 -7.23
C THR A 130 -9.80 24.84 -6.84
N MET A 131 -8.86 24.12 -6.24
CA MET A 131 -7.52 24.62 -5.91
C MET A 131 -6.71 24.98 -7.15
N THR A 132 -6.80 24.16 -8.20
CA THR A 132 -6.04 24.38 -9.45
C THR A 132 -6.66 25.45 -10.35
N SER A 133 -7.97 25.70 -10.24
CA SER A 133 -8.68 26.71 -11.07
C SER A 133 -8.62 28.14 -10.51
N GLY A 134 -8.26 28.28 -9.25
CA GLY A 134 -8.29 29.55 -8.52
C GLY A 134 -6.97 30.32 -8.62
N ASN A 135 -6.90 31.28 -9.53
CA ASN A 135 -5.70 32.09 -9.82
C ASN A 135 -5.26 33.06 -8.69
N SER A 136 -5.91 33.09 -7.53
CA SER A 136 -5.44 33.85 -6.34
C SER A 136 -6.35 33.68 -5.13
N ALA A 137 -6.53 32.43 -4.66
CA ALA A 137 -7.10 32.26 -3.32
C ALA A 137 -6.10 32.80 -2.27
N ASP A 138 -6.61 33.55 -1.29
CA ASP A 138 -5.83 33.98 -0.15
C ASP A 138 -5.37 32.78 0.70
N GLU A 139 -4.31 32.96 1.49
CA GLU A 139 -3.74 31.89 2.32
C GLU A 139 -4.75 31.21 3.26
N PRO A 140 -5.69 31.91 3.92
CA PRO A 140 -6.72 31.27 4.69
C PRO A 140 -7.65 30.34 3.89
N THR A 141 -7.99 30.71 2.66
CA THR A 141 -8.82 29.90 1.76
C THR A 141 -8.09 28.65 1.31
N LYS A 142 -6.80 28.76 0.94
CA LYS A 142 -5.94 27.63 0.58
C LYS A 142 -5.80 26.64 1.75
N SER A 143 -5.51 27.15 2.93
CA SER A 143 -5.40 26.30 4.15
C SER A 143 -6.70 25.57 4.46
N HIS A 144 -7.86 26.21 4.29
CA HIS A 144 -9.14 25.58 4.49
C HIS A 144 -9.43 24.49 3.45
N GLN A 145 -9.10 24.72 2.18
CA GLN A 145 -9.24 23.73 1.12
C GLN A 145 -8.31 22.54 1.36
N LEU A 146 -7.05 22.78 1.77
CA LEU A 146 -6.12 21.71 2.09
C LEU A 146 -6.62 20.84 3.26
N ASN A 147 -7.14 21.45 4.32
CA ASN A 147 -7.72 20.70 5.43
C ASN A 147 -8.89 19.82 4.98
N LYS A 148 -9.79 20.35 4.14
CA LYS A 148 -10.88 19.54 3.57
C LYS A 148 -10.38 18.38 2.71
N LEU A 149 -9.33 18.59 1.93
CA LEU A 149 -8.69 17.54 1.14
C LEU A 149 -8.11 16.45 2.04
N CYS A 150 -7.38 16.85 3.09
CA CYS A 150 -6.85 15.93 4.09
C CYS A 150 -7.96 15.13 4.79
N ASP A 151 -9.08 15.79 5.16
CA ASP A 151 -10.23 15.13 5.80
C ASP A 151 -10.88 14.10 4.85
N SER A 152 -11.03 14.44 3.57
CA SER A 152 -11.57 13.51 2.56
C SER A 152 -10.66 12.30 2.37
N LEU A 153 -9.35 12.51 2.21
CA LEU A 153 -8.37 11.44 2.02
C LEU A 153 -8.22 10.58 3.28
N SER A 154 -8.14 11.20 4.46
CA SER A 154 -8.06 10.47 5.75
C SER A 154 -9.26 9.56 5.98
N GLY A 155 -10.43 9.91 5.43
CA GLY A 155 -11.61 9.07 5.48
C GLY A 155 -11.48 7.74 4.71
N LEU A 156 -10.43 7.57 3.91
CA LEU A 156 -10.15 6.31 3.21
C LEU A 156 -9.32 5.33 4.06
N ILE A 157 -8.68 5.79 5.14
CA ILE A 157 -7.87 4.95 6.03
C ILE A 157 -8.75 3.84 6.62
N GLY A 158 -8.30 2.59 6.49
CA GLY A 158 -9.02 1.41 6.96
C GLY A 158 -10.19 0.97 6.07
N VAL A 159 -10.44 1.63 4.93
CA VAL A 159 -11.53 1.27 4.02
C VAL A 159 -11.08 0.15 3.07
N GLY A 160 -11.80 -0.97 3.13
CA GLY A 160 -11.52 -2.17 2.32
C GLY A 160 -11.48 -3.43 3.17
N THR A 161 -11.17 -4.55 2.54
CA THR A 161 -11.09 -5.87 3.18
C THR A 161 -9.65 -6.33 3.30
N GLY A 162 -9.35 -7.17 4.30
CA GLY A 162 -8.03 -7.77 4.50
C GLY A 162 -7.15 -7.02 5.50
N LEU A 163 -5.88 -7.44 5.58
CA LEU A 163 -4.87 -6.88 6.49
C LEU A 163 -4.33 -5.53 6.02
N THR A 164 -4.34 -5.30 4.72
CA THR A 164 -4.00 -4.03 4.07
C THR A 164 -5.22 -3.54 3.28
N PRO A 165 -6.13 -2.80 3.92
CA PRO A 165 -7.31 -2.27 3.23
C PRO A 165 -6.89 -1.41 2.02
N GLY A 166 -7.63 -1.53 0.91
CA GLY A 166 -7.31 -0.81 -0.32
C GLY A 166 -7.22 0.71 -0.16
N GLY A 167 -7.91 1.26 0.85
CA GLY A 167 -7.80 2.67 1.23
C GLY A 167 -6.43 3.03 1.78
N ASP A 168 -5.82 2.16 2.58
CA ASP A 168 -4.48 2.38 3.13
C ASP A 168 -3.42 2.33 2.03
N ASP A 169 -3.55 1.37 1.10
CA ASP A 169 -2.67 1.27 -0.07
C ASP A 169 -2.79 2.51 -0.96
N PHE A 170 -4.02 2.99 -1.18
CA PHE A 170 -4.26 4.22 -1.94
C PHE A 170 -3.60 5.44 -1.29
N ILE A 171 -3.80 5.65 0.01
CA ILE A 171 -3.18 6.77 0.75
C ILE A 171 -1.66 6.68 0.74
N THR A 172 -1.11 5.48 0.92
CA THR A 172 0.33 5.24 0.82
C THR A 172 0.86 5.62 -0.57
N GLY A 173 0.16 5.25 -1.64
CA GLY A 173 0.48 5.64 -3.00
C GLY A 173 0.45 7.16 -3.21
N VAL A 174 -0.57 7.85 -2.69
CA VAL A 174 -0.67 9.31 -2.75
C VAL A 174 0.52 9.97 -2.04
N LEU A 175 0.83 9.58 -0.81
CA LEU A 175 1.94 10.15 -0.04
C LEU A 175 3.29 9.86 -0.69
N SER A 176 3.48 8.66 -1.23
CA SER A 176 4.69 8.30 -1.97
C SER A 176 4.86 9.15 -3.24
N THR A 177 3.77 9.42 -3.94
CA THR A 177 3.78 10.31 -5.12
C THR A 177 4.17 11.73 -4.75
N PHE A 178 3.62 12.28 -3.66
CA PHE A 178 4.02 13.61 -3.17
C PHE A 178 5.52 13.67 -2.83
N LYS A 179 6.06 12.61 -2.22
CA LYS A 179 7.47 12.53 -1.86
C LYS A 179 8.38 12.37 -3.08
N ALA A 180 7.98 11.57 -4.06
CA ALA A 180 8.78 11.28 -5.26
C ALA A 180 8.73 12.39 -6.32
N LEU A 181 7.66 13.20 -6.33
CA LEU A 181 7.40 14.25 -7.33
C LEU A 181 7.14 15.62 -6.67
N PRO A 182 8.01 16.11 -5.78
CA PRO A 182 7.76 17.36 -5.04
C PRO A 182 7.59 18.55 -5.96
N GLN A 183 8.26 18.55 -7.13
CA GLN A 183 8.17 19.64 -8.13
C GLN A 183 6.78 19.77 -8.76
N CYS A 184 5.93 18.74 -8.71
CA CYS A 184 4.58 18.80 -9.24
C CYS A 184 3.61 19.52 -8.30
N PHE A 185 4.02 19.78 -7.04
CA PHE A 185 3.17 20.30 -5.97
C PHE A 185 3.71 21.63 -5.37
N ASN A 186 4.91 22.04 -5.75
CA ASN A 186 5.52 23.31 -5.33
C ASN A 186 5.13 24.41 -6.32
N HIS A 187 3.91 24.95 -6.18
CA HIS A 187 3.45 26.15 -6.91
C HIS A 187 2.94 27.21 -5.97
#